data_e5e43ed3d70ba1ddc6b85c714229c33c
#
_entry.id   e5e43ed3d70ba1ddc6b85c714229c33c
#
_cell.length_a   1.000
_cell.length_b   1.000
_cell.length_c   1.000
_cell.angle_alpha   90.00
_cell.angle_beta   90.00
_cell.angle_gamma   90.00
#
_symmetry.space_group_name_H-M   'P 1'
#
loop_
_entity.id
_entity.type
_entity.pdbx_description
1 polymer ?
#
loop_
_entity_poly.entity_id
_entity_poly.type
_entity_poly.pdbx_seq_one_letter_code
_entity_poly.pdbx_strand_id
1 'polypeptide(L)'
;AITLRDVAMLAGVAPITASRAINTPNQVSPDVLRKVQDAVQRTGYVPNRMAGGLASSRSRLIAAVVPSTVVSVFMETIESLNSTLFDAGYQLMLGQSGYSADREEVLLEAIIGRRPDGIFLTGILPPGKARTRLLASGIPVIETWD
;
A
#
# COMPACT_ATOMS: atom_id res chain seq x y z
N ALA A 1 2.20 -16.72 -13.28
CA ALA A 1 2.26 -16.25 -11.88
C ALA A 1 1.47 -17.20 -10.97
N ILE A 2 1.94 -17.40 -9.75
CA ILE A 2 1.27 -18.22 -8.74
C ILE A 2 -0.02 -17.53 -8.30
N THR A 3 -1.10 -18.30 -8.29
CA THR A 3 -2.43 -17.81 -7.94
C THR A 3 -2.92 -18.40 -6.61
N LEU A 4 -4.00 -17.85 -6.07
CA LEU A 4 -4.67 -18.42 -4.90
C LEU A 4 -5.12 -19.88 -5.14
N ARG A 5 -5.53 -20.19 -6.37
CA ARG A 5 -5.91 -21.56 -6.74
C ARG A 5 -4.75 -22.54 -6.63
N ASP A 6 -3.56 -22.11 -7.01
CA ASP A 6 -2.35 -22.93 -6.88
C ASP A 6 -2.03 -23.21 -5.41
N VAL A 7 -2.17 -22.20 -4.55
CA VAL A 7 -2.02 -22.36 -3.09
C VAL A 7 -3.05 -23.35 -2.54
N ALA A 8 -4.31 -23.18 -2.91
CA ALA A 8 -5.40 -24.04 -2.46
C ALA A 8 -5.19 -25.50 -2.90
N MET A 9 -4.76 -25.69 -4.14
CA MET A 9 -4.47 -27.03 -4.68
C MET A 9 -3.34 -27.70 -3.91
N LEU A 10 -2.25 -26.99 -3.66
CA LEU A 10 -1.12 -27.53 -2.89
C LEU A 10 -1.49 -27.83 -1.43
N ALA A 11 -2.32 -26.99 -0.83
CA ALA A 11 -2.80 -27.18 0.55
C ALA A 11 -3.88 -28.26 0.66
N GLY A 12 -4.46 -28.72 -0.45
CA GLY A 12 -5.55 -29.69 -0.47
C GLY A 12 -6.88 -29.14 0.07
N VAL A 13 -7.16 -27.86 -0.14
CA VAL A 13 -8.37 -27.17 0.31
C VAL A 13 -9.06 -26.45 -0.85
N ALA A 14 -10.32 -26.06 -0.65
CA ALA A 14 -11.05 -25.25 -1.61
C ALA A 14 -10.45 -23.82 -1.68
N PRO A 15 -10.52 -23.13 -2.83
CA PRO A 15 -10.00 -21.76 -2.96
C PRO A 15 -10.56 -20.79 -1.92
N ILE A 16 -11.85 -20.90 -1.60
CA ILE A 16 -12.46 -20.04 -0.57
C ILE A 16 -11.88 -20.32 0.82
N THR A 17 -11.54 -21.56 1.12
CA THR A 17 -10.90 -21.93 2.38
C THR A 17 -9.48 -21.37 2.46
N ALA A 18 -8.72 -21.44 1.38
CA ALA A 18 -7.39 -20.81 1.29
C ALA A 18 -7.48 -19.30 1.48
N SER A 19 -8.45 -18.65 0.85
CA SER A 19 -8.71 -17.22 1.02
C SER A 19 -9.02 -16.85 2.48
N ARG A 20 -9.86 -17.64 3.15
CA ARG A 20 -10.17 -17.44 4.56
C ARG A 20 -8.95 -17.62 5.46
N ALA A 21 -8.14 -18.63 5.20
CA ALA A 21 -6.91 -18.86 5.97
C ALA A 21 -5.93 -17.67 5.87
N ILE A 22 -5.87 -17.03 4.72
CA ILE A 22 -4.98 -15.88 4.48
C ILE A 22 -5.56 -14.58 5.07
N ASN A 23 -6.85 -14.32 4.84
CA ASN A 23 -7.47 -13.02 5.16
C ASN A 23 -8.16 -13.00 6.53
N THR A 24 -8.71 -14.10 6.97
CA THR A 24 -9.44 -14.25 8.23
C THR A 24 -9.05 -15.55 8.93
N PRO A 25 -7.80 -15.68 9.40
CA PRO A 25 -7.28 -16.95 9.91
C PRO A 25 -8.08 -17.53 11.09
N ASN A 26 -8.82 -16.69 11.82
CA ASN A 26 -9.67 -17.13 12.92
C ASN A 26 -10.90 -17.95 12.47
N GLN A 27 -11.23 -17.92 11.17
CA GLN A 27 -12.39 -18.61 10.60
C GLN A 27 -12.06 -20.01 10.04
N VAL A 28 -10.83 -20.47 10.19
CA VAL A 28 -10.40 -21.79 9.76
C VAL A 28 -9.79 -22.56 10.93
N SER A 29 -9.78 -23.89 10.83
CA SER A 29 -9.14 -24.71 11.85
C SER A 29 -7.62 -24.51 11.86
N PRO A 30 -6.95 -24.76 13.01
CA PRO A 30 -5.48 -24.66 13.08
C PRO A 30 -4.77 -25.56 12.06
N ASP A 31 -5.32 -26.72 11.76
CA ASP A 31 -4.76 -27.65 10.79
C ASP A 31 -4.83 -27.09 9.35
N VAL A 32 -5.97 -26.54 8.96
CA VAL A 32 -6.14 -25.87 7.67
C VAL A 32 -5.24 -24.66 7.56
N LEU A 33 -5.16 -23.84 8.61
CA LEU A 33 -4.30 -22.67 8.64
C LEU A 33 -2.84 -23.04 8.38
N ARG A 34 -2.34 -24.08 9.06
CA ARG A 34 -0.98 -24.58 8.89
C ARG A 34 -0.72 -25.05 7.46
N LYS A 35 -1.64 -25.82 6.88
CA LYS A 35 -1.51 -26.33 5.51
C LYS A 35 -1.45 -25.20 4.49
N VAL A 36 -2.30 -24.18 4.65
CA VAL A 36 -2.31 -23.01 3.74
C VAL A 36 -1.07 -22.16 3.93
N GLN A 37 -0.64 -21.90 5.15
CA GLN A 37 0.61 -21.15 5.43
C GLN A 37 1.83 -21.87 4.83
N ASP A 38 1.92 -23.17 4.96
CA ASP A 38 2.98 -23.97 4.34
C ASP A 38 2.95 -23.85 2.81
N ALA A 39 1.77 -23.96 2.20
CA ALA A 39 1.60 -23.81 0.76
C ALA A 39 1.97 -22.41 0.26
N VAL A 40 1.62 -21.35 1.00
CA VAL A 40 2.01 -19.98 0.69
C VAL A 40 3.54 -19.85 0.73
N GLN A 41 4.17 -20.38 1.75
CA GLN A 41 5.62 -20.31 1.89
C GLN A 41 6.35 -21.07 0.79
N ARG A 42 5.86 -22.24 0.43
CA ARG A 42 6.47 -23.09 -0.61
C ARG A 42 6.28 -22.56 -2.02
N THR A 43 5.15 -21.91 -2.31
CA THR A 43 4.86 -21.34 -3.63
C THR A 43 5.42 -19.93 -3.82
N GLY A 44 5.72 -19.24 -2.74
CA GLY A 44 6.08 -17.82 -2.80
C GLY A 44 4.89 -16.91 -3.13
N TYR A 45 3.67 -17.38 -2.95
CA TYR A 45 2.48 -16.59 -3.22
C TYR A 45 2.40 -15.36 -2.33
N VAL A 46 2.12 -14.21 -2.94
CA VAL A 46 1.85 -12.97 -2.24
C VAL A 46 0.39 -12.57 -2.52
N PRO A 47 -0.44 -12.42 -1.48
CA PRO A 47 -1.84 -12.03 -1.66
C PRO A 47 -1.97 -10.69 -2.39
N ASN A 48 -2.89 -10.63 -3.33
CA ASN A 48 -3.26 -9.38 -3.97
C ASN A 48 -4.20 -8.60 -3.03
N ARG A 49 -3.65 -7.66 -2.27
CA ARG A 49 -4.41 -6.85 -1.32
C ARG A 49 -5.45 -5.95 -1.99
N MET A 50 -5.27 -5.62 -3.27
CA MET A 50 -6.24 -4.85 -4.04
C MET A 50 -7.49 -5.68 -4.37
N ALA A 51 -7.33 -6.95 -4.67
CA ALA A 51 -8.46 -7.86 -4.97
C ALA A 51 -9.23 -8.26 -3.71
N GLY A 52 -8.55 -8.33 -2.55
CA GLY A 52 -9.16 -8.65 -1.25
C GLY A 52 -9.79 -7.46 -0.53
N GLY A 53 -9.72 -6.27 -1.10
CA GLY A 53 -10.05 -4.99 -0.48
C GLY A 53 -11.53 -4.74 -0.16
N LEU A 54 -12.42 -5.68 -0.45
CA LEU A 54 -13.81 -5.61 0.01
C LEU A 54 -13.95 -5.95 1.50
N ALA A 55 -12.99 -6.64 2.09
CA ALA A 55 -13.03 -7.05 3.50
C ALA A 55 -12.30 -6.09 4.45
N SER A 56 -11.28 -5.38 3.97
CA SER A 56 -10.67 -4.26 4.70
C SER A 56 -10.34 -3.16 3.70
N SER A 57 -10.85 -1.97 3.92
CA SER A 57 -10.59 -0.80 3.06
C SER A 57 -9.15 -0.25 3.20
N ARG A 58 -8.25 -0.98 3.85
CA ARG A 58 -6.89 -0.54 4.15
C ARG A 58 -5.85 -1.27 3.30
N SER A 59 -5.04 -0.49 2.58
CA SER A 59 -3.90 -1.00 1.81
C SER A 59 -2.64 -1.19 2.64
N ARG A 60 -2.57 -0.59 3.84
CA ARG A 60 -1.36 -0.51 4.67
C ARG A 60 -0.19 0.17 3.93
N LEU A 61 -0.51 1.03 2.99
CA LEU A 61 0.44 1.78 2.19
C LEU A 61 0.27 3.27 2.45
N ILE A 62 1.35 3.95 2.75
CA ILE A 62 1.41 5.42 2.82
C ILE A 62 2.30 5.89 1.69
N ALA A 63 1.85 6.87 0.93
CA ALA A 63 2.64 7.47 -0.13
C ALA A 63 3.23 8.80 0.36
N ALA A 64 4.50 9.02 0.08
CA ALA A 64 5.16 10.30 0.29
C ALA A 64 5.69 10.84 -1.03
N VAL A 65 5.51 12.13 -1.26
CA VAL A 65 6.00 12.82 -2.45
C VAL A 65 7.04 13.84 -2.04
N VAL A 66 8.23 13.72 -2.62
CA VAL A 66 9.34 14.65 -2.42
C VAL A 66 9.78 15.23 -3.76
N PRO A 67 10.24 16.49 -3.80
CA PRO A 67 10.74 17.06 -5.06
C PRO A 67 12.09 16.48 -5.45
N SER A 68 12.93 16.11 -4.49
CA SER A 68 14.28 15.58 -4.75
C SER A 68 14.73 14.65 -3.63
N THR A 69 15.48 13.60 -4.00
CA THR A 69 16.10 12.67 -3.05
C THR A 69 17.52 13.07 -2.67
N VAL A 70 18.07 14.12 -3.27
CA VAL A 70 19.43 14.61 -2.95
C VAL A 70 19.44 15.71 -1.90
N VAL A 71 18.27 16.23 -1.52
CA VAL A 71 18.14 17.26 -0.48
C VAL A 71 18.01 16.58 0.88
N SER A 72 19.00 16.73 1.74
CA SER A 72 19.13 15.99 3.00
C SER A 72 17.95 16.22 3.96
N VAL A 73 17.38 17.42 4.02
CA VAL A 73 16.26 17.73 4.91
C VAL A 73 15.04 16.85 4.59
N PHE A 74 14.76 16.60 3.33
CA PHE A 74 13.66 15.72 2.95
C PHE A 74 13.95 14.27 3.33
N MET A 75 15.20 13.84 3.16
CA MET A 75 15.58 12.44 3.44
C MET A 75 15.56 12.12 4.93
N GLU A 76 15.98 13.03 5.78
CA GLU A 76 15.87 12.85 7.24
C GLU A 76 14.42 12.67 7.68
N THR A 77 13.52 13.51 7.16
CA THR A 77 12.10 13.41 7.44
C THR A 77 11.50 12.10 6.92
N ILE A 78 11.84 11.72 5.69
CA ILE A 78 11.36 10.49 5.08
C ILE A 78 11.87 9.27 5.84
N GLU A 79 13.12 9.27 6.28
CA GLU A 79 13.67 8.17 7.07
C GLU A 79 12.95 8.00 8.41
N SER A 80 12.70 9.10 9.12
CA SER A 80 11.93 9.10 10.37
C SER A 80 10.48 8.63 10.14
N LEU A 81 9.84 9.13 9.09
CA LEU A 81 8.50 8.71 8.70
C LEU A 81 8.46 7.22 8.40
N ASN A 82 9.41 6.71 7.61
CA ASN A 82 9.49 5.31 7.26
C ASN A 82 9.64 4.41 8.48
N SER A 83 10.52 4.76 9.42
CA SER A 83 10.72 3.99 10.64
C SER A 83 9.45 3.91 11.50
N THR A 84 8.78 5.05 11.67
CA THR A 84 7.53 5.13 12.44
C THR A 84 6.42 4.32 11.79
N LEU A 85 6.27 4.42 10.48
CA LEU A 85 5.27 3.69 9.72
C LEU A 85 5.54 2.18 9.71
N PHE A 86 6.79 1.78 9.56
CA PHE A 86 7.18 0.38 9.59
C PHE A 86 6.81 -0.28 10.91
N ASP A 87 7.10 0.39 12.03
CA ASP A 87 6.76 -0.10 13.37
C ASP A 87 5.24 -0.23 13.57
N ALA A 88 4.47 0.59 12.88
CA ALA A 88 3.01 0.54 12.90
C ALA A 88 2.40 -0.45 11.88
N GLY A 89 3.22 -1.18 11.12
CA GLY A 89 2.76 -2.16 10.12
C GLY A 89 2.41 -1.57 8.77
N TYR A 90 2.92 -0.37 8.46
CA TYR A 90 2.72 0.28 7.16
C TYR A 90 3.98 0.22 6.31
N GLN A 91 3.78 0.29 4.99
CA GLN A 91 4.86 0.46 4.03
C GLN A 91 4.83 1.87 3.46
N LEU A 92 6.00 2.46 3.25
CA LEU A 92 6.14 3.76 2.61
C LEU A 92 6.46 3.59 1.13
N MET A 93 5.66 4.24 0.29
CA MET A 93 5.92 4.37 -1.15
C MET A 93 6.39 5.79 -1.40
N LEU A 94 7.60 5.95 -1.93
CA LEU A 94 8.20 7.25 -2.19
C LEU A 94 8.07 7.60 -3.66
N GLY A 95 7.51 8.78 -3.94
CA GLY A 95 7.47 9.37 -5.28
C GLY A 95 8.31 10.63 -5.34
N GLN A 96 8.96 10.86 -6.47
CA GLN A 96 9.78 12.05 -6.72
C GLN A 96 9.18 12.88 -7.84
N SER A 97 8.86 14.14 -7.55
CA SER A 97 8.23 15.08 -8.50
C SER A 97 9.24 15.92 -9.29
N GLY A 98 10.45 16.11 -8.79
CA GLY A 98 11.51 16.86 -9.47
C GLY A 98 11.23 18.36 -9.61
N TYR A 99 10.50 18.96 -8.67
CA TYR A 99 10.07 20.37 -8.72
C TYR A 99 9.21 20.72 -9.95
N SER A 100 8.61 19.73 -10.60
CA SER A 100 7.76 19.91 -11.77
C SER A 100 6.29 19.71 -11.41
N ALA A 101 5.47 20.75 -11.61
CA ALA A 101 4.02 20.66 -11.38
C ALA A 101 3.35 19.59 -12.26
N ASP A 102 3.78 19.46 -13.51
CA ASP A 102 3.24 18.46 -14.43
C ASP A 102 3.58 17.03 -13.98
N ARG A 103 4.82 16.81 -13.53
CA ARG A 103 5.23 15.52 -12.99
C ARG A 103 4.49 15.18 -11.70
N GLU A 104 4.30 16.16 -10.84
CA GLU A 104 3.56 15.99 -9.59
C GLU A 104 2.12 15.58 -9.86
N GLU A 105 1.46 16.21 -10.83
CA GLU A 105 0.10 15.85 -11.23
C GLU A 105 0.00 14.39 -11.70
N VAL A 106 0.89 13.97 -12.59
CA VAL A 106 0.93 12.59 -13.10
C VAL A 106 1.22 11.60 -11.97
N LEU A 107 2.17 11.96 -11.11
CA LEU A 107 2.56 11.12 -9.97
C LEU A 107 1.41 10.96 -8.97
N LEU A 108 0.71 12.03 -8.62
CA LEU A 108 -0.42 11.98 -7.70
C LEU A 108 -1.57 11.16 -8.27
N GLU A 109 -1.86 11.27 -9.55
CA GLU A 109 -2.88 10.42 -10.20
C GLU A 109 -2.52 8.93 -10.06
N ALA A 110 -1.27 8.57 -10.31
CA ALA A 110 -0.80 7.20 -10.15
C ALA A 110 -0.87 6.71 -8.70
N ILE A 111 -0.54 7.58 -7.74
CA ILE A 111 -0.61 7.30 -6.31
C ILE A 111 -2.07 7.08 -5.87
N ILE A 112 -2.98 7.98 -6.25
CA ILE A 112 -4.39 7.88 -5.91
C ILE A 112 -4.99 6.58 -6.46
N GLY A 113 -4.60 6.19 -7.66
CA GLY A 113 -5.03 4.92 -8.26
C GLY A 113 -4.61 3.68 -7.49
N ARG A 114 -3.56 3.75 -6.69
CA ARG A 114 -3.08 2.66 -5.84
C ARG A 114 -3.73 2.62 -4.46
N ARG A 115 -4.62 3.56 -4.16
CA ARG A 115 -5.41 3.60 -2.92
C ARG A 115 -4.58 3.51 -1.65
N PRO A 116 -3.57 4.38 -1.44
CA PRO A 116 -2.88 4.42 -0.15
C PRO A 116 -3.82 4.83 0.97
N ASP A 117 -3.49 4.48 2.19
CA ASP A 117 -4.26 4.88 3.37
C ASP A 117 -3.99 6.33 3.78
N GLY A 118 -2.93 6.93 3.28
CA GLY A 118 -2.58 8.33 3.50
C GLY A 118 -1.53 8.81 2.52
N ILE A 119 -1.42 10.12 2.38
CA ILE A 119 -0.44 10.77 1.51
C ILE A 119 0.27 11.88 2.29
N PHE A 120 1.59 11.89 2.20
CA PHE A 120 2.45 12.89 2.78
C PHE A 120 3.09 13.72 1.65
N LEU A 121 2.81 15.01 1.61
CA LEU A 121 3.35 15.93 0.61
C LEU A 121 4.39 16.85 1.24
N THR A 122 5.51 16.99 0.56
CA THR A 122 6.50 18.04 0.88
C THR A 122 6.17 19.26 0.05
N GLY A 123 5.54 20.22 0.68
CA GLY A 123 5.01 21.42 0.04
C GLY A 123 3.48 21.42 0.03
N ILE A 124 2.94 22.62 -0.21
CA ILE A 124 1.50 22.82 -0.33
C ILE A 124 1.11 22.70 -1.79
N LEU A 125 0.17 21.81 -2.07
CA LEU A 125 -0.34 21.62 -3.42
C LEU A 125 -1.22 22.82 -3.81
N PRO A 126 -0.88 23.53 -4.90
CA PRO A 126 -1.68 24.67 -5.33
C PRO A 126 -3.07 24.25 -5.80
N PRO A 127 -4.05 25.17 -5.80
CA PRO A 127 -5.35 24.94 -6.41
C PRO A 127 -5.21 24.48 -7.86
N GLY A 128 -5.98 23.48 -8.23
CA GLY A 128 -5.95 22.91 -9.59
C GLY A 128 -6.48 21.50 -9.65
N LYS A 129 -6.25 20.85 -10.77
CA LYS A 129 -6.76 19.52 -11.10
C LYS A 129 -6.24 18.45 -10.13
N ALA A 130 -4.95 18.49 -9.81
CA ALA A 130 -4.34 17.53 -8.88
C ALA A 130 -4.95 17.65 -7.48
N ARG A 131 -5.09 18.86 -6.97
CA ARG A 131 -5.72 19.11 -5.67
C ARG A 131 -7.17 18.68 -5.64
N THR A 132 -7.92 18.98 -6.69
CA THR A 132 -9.33 18.58 -6.81
C THR A 132 -9.49 17.06 -6.77
N ARG A 133 -8.67 16.34 -7.50
CA ARG A 133 -8.67 14.86 -7.50
C ARG A 133 -8.29 14.29 -6.14
N LEU A 134 -7.28 14.88 -5.52
CA LEU A 134 -6.81 14.43 -4.21
C LEU A 134 -7.90 14.59 -3.15
N LEU A 135 -8.56 15.74 -3.11
CA LEU A 135 -9.69 15.98 -2.20
C LEU A 135 -10.87 15.05 -2.49
N ALA A 136 -11.17 14.81 -3.76
CA ALA A 136 -12.24 13.89 -4.15
C ALA A 136 -11.97 12.43 -3.78
N SER A 137 -10.70 12.06 -3.65
CA SER A 137 -10.31 10.68 -3.29
C SER A 137 -10.70 10.27 -1.88
N GLY A 138 -10.87 11.24 -0.97
CA GLY A 138 -11.11 10.98 0.45
C GLY A 138 -9.89 10.44 1.21
N ILE A 139 -8.74 10.35 0.58
CA ILE A 139 -7.50 9.90 1.23
C ILE A 139 -6.97 11.01 2.14
N PRO A 140 -6.66 10.71 3.42
CA PRO A 140 -6.03 11.69 4.31
C PRO A 140 -4.70 12.19 3.75
N VAL A 141 -4.48 13.50 3.83
CA VAL A 141 -3.28 14.16 3.29
C VAL A 141 -2.66 15.06 4.34
N ILE A 142 -1.34 15.00 4.46
CA ILE A 142 -0.53 15.95 5.22
C ILE A 142 0.33 16.73 4.24
N GLU A 143 0.23 18.05 4.28
CA GLU A 143 1.09 18.97 3.53
C GLU A 143 2.10 19.60 4.49
N THR A 144 3.36 19.71 4.08
CA THR A 144 4.46 20.23 4.89
C THR A 144 5.34 21.17 4.07
N TRP A 145 6.05 22.05 4.74
CA TRP A 145 6.93 23.04 4.10
C TRP A 145 6.22 23.94 3.09
N ASP A 146 5.46 24.90 3.55
CA ASP A 146 4.91 25.97 2.73
C ASP A 146 5.95 27.09 2.45
#